data_cb4881e6c616b05c1e41ea3a6ed66556
#
_entry.id   cb4881e6c616b05c1e41ea3a6ed66556
#
_cell.length_a   1.000
_cell.length_b   1.000
_cell.length_c   1.000
_cell.angle_alpha   90.00
_cell.angle_beta   90.00
_cell.angle_gamma   90.00
#
_symmetry.space_group_name_H-M   'P 1'
#
loop_
_entity.id
_entity.type
_entity.pdbx_description
1 polymer ?
#
loop_
_entity_poly.entity_id
_entity_poly.type
_entity_poly.pdbx_seq_one_letter_code
_entity_poly.pdbx_strand_id
1 'polypeptide(L)'
;SAASDVYKRQGYTRIGATTKLAPDLANSITGYHVVKFVTGTAQDAYNKSFNDLPIFRSAEVYLNFAEAKAELGTLTQEDINLSVKRLRDRVGMSNLILDDANKNPDPYLSDEKTGYPNVTGANKGVILEIRRERTIELAMEGFRYYDIMRWKEGKTFEQPLLGLYIPAKGEYDIDGDGTPDVYFATKGETPSTTAKLTLVIDQDILFSDGDHGYISPHKNNPGIWDETRDYFYPIPTDDRSLTGGALTQNPGWNDGLNF
;
A
#
# COMPACT_ATOMS: atom_id res chain seq x y z
N SER A 1 13.57 2.27 2.51
CA SER A 1 12.85 3.37 1.83
C SER A 1 12.10 4.21 2.85
N ALA A 2 11.70 5.46 2.48
CA ALA A 2 10.90 6.32 3.36
C ALA A 2 9.61 5.64 3.82
N ALA A 3 9.01 4.76 3.02
CA ALA A 3 7.86 3.99 3.43
C ALA A 3 8.21 2.79 4.30
N SER A 4 9.38 2.15 4.13
CA SER A 4 9.83 1.19 5.13
C SER A 4 10.06 1.86 6.49
N ASP A 5 10.34 3.16 6.50
CA ASP A 5 10.44 3.96 7.71
C ASP A 5 9.05 4.32 8.26
N VAL A 6 8.08 4.58 7.40
CA VAL A 6 6.66 4.71 7.78
C VAL A 6 6.11 3.42 8.38
N TYR A 7 6.45 2.26 7.80
CA TYR A 7 6.01 0.95 8.30
C TYR A 7 6.88 0.40 9.44
N LYS A 8 8.14 0.79 9.57
CA LYS A 8 9.04 0.33 10.64
C LYS A 8 8.82 1.04 11.99
N ARG A 9 8.03 2.09 12.05
CA ARG A 9 7.65 2.75 13.30
C ARG A 9 6.48 2.07 13.99
N GLN A 10 6.43 0.76 13.95
CA GLN A 10 5.50 -0.01 14.77
C GLN A 10 5.72 0.36 16.25
N GLY A 11 4.62 0.60 16.94
CA GLY A 11 4.66 0.92 18.35
C GLY A 11 4.93 2.40 18.68
N TYR A 12 4.96 3.30 17.71
CA TYR A 12 4.96 4.76 17.97
C TYR A 12 3.68 5.38 17.43
N THR A 13 2.86 5.93 18.30
CA THR A 13 1.61 6.60 17.90
C THR A 13 1.80 8.06 17.54
N ARG A 14 3.01 8.64 17.77
CA ARG A 14 3.31 10.06 17.54
C ARG A 14 4.69 10.26 16.99
N ILE A 15 4.85 11.19 16.04
CA ILE A 15 6.15 11.62 15.54
C ILE A 15 6.95 12.25 16.70
N GLY A 16 8.18 11.80 16.88
CA GLY A 16 9.07 12.27 17.96
C GLY A 16 8.78 11.65 19.34
N ALA A 17 7.84 10.73 19.46
CA ALA A 17 7.66 9.97 20.69
C ALA A 17 8.85 9.05 20.95
N THR A 18 9.29 8.99 22.20
CA THR A 18 10.32 8.06 22.68
C THR A 18 9.72 6.77 23.23
N THR A 19 8.44 6.80 23.58
CA THR A 19 7.68 5.66 24.10
C THR A 19 6.97 4.96 22.96
N LYS A 20 7.18 3.68 22.81
CA LYS A 20 6.42 2.80 21.94
C LYS A 20 5.01 2.63 22.52
N LEU A 21 4.02 2.52 21.68
CA LEU A 21 2.65 2.16 22.05
C LEU A 21 2.18 1.08 21.10
N ALA A 22 1.51 0.07 21.64
CA ALA A 22 0.87 -0.95 20.81
C ALA A 22 -0.14 -0.32 19.84
N PRO A 23 -0.24 -0.84 18.60
CA PRO A 23 -1.32 -0.45 17.73
C PRO A 23 -2.66 -0.85 18.34
N ASP A 24 -3.67 -0.01 18.19
CA ASP A 24 -5.04 -0.36 18.55
C ASP A 24 -5.60 -1.35 17.53
N LEU A 25 -5.44 -2.64 17.80
CA LEU A 25 -5.88 -3.72 16.91
C LEU A 25 -7.39 -3.84 16.80
N ALA A 26 -8.15 -3.21 17.70
CA ALA A 26 -9.61 -3.13 17.55
C ALA A 26 -10.02 -2.17 16.42
N ASN A 27 -9.20 -1.17 16.12
CA ASN A 27 -9.48 -0.15 15.11
C ASN A 27 -8.50 -0.17 13.93
N SER A 28 -7.34 -0.83 14.06
CA SER A 28 -6.36 -1.00 12.98
C SER A 28 -6.50 -2.36 12.32
N ILE A 29 -7.10 -2.42 11.16
CA ILE A 29 -7.40 -3.68 10.45
C ILE A 29 -6.16 -4.50 10.06
N THR A 30 -4.96 -3.90 10.08
CA THR A 30 -3.70 -4.59 9.76
C THR A 30 -2.72 -4.63 10.92
N GLY A 31 -2.98 -3.88 12.00
CA GLY A 31 -2.02 -3.63 13.07
C GLY A 31 -0.92 -2.63 12.72
N TYR A 32 -0.92 -2.03 11.53
CA TYR A 32 0.00 -0.97 11.14
C TYR A 32 -0.66 0.39 11.20
N HIS A 33 0.08 1.39 11.69
CA HIS A 33 -0.36 2.78 11.70
C HIS A 33 0.37 3.59 10.64
N VAL A 34 -0.39 4.34 9.85
CA VAL A 34 0.18 5.29 8.89
C VAL A 34 0.53 6.58 9.62
N VAL A 35 1.81 6.96 9.57
CA VAL A 35 2.32 8.18 10.24
C VAL A 35 2.76 9.27 9.24
N LYS A 36 2.29 9.17 8.01
CA LYS A 36 2.54 10.20 6.98
C LYS A 36 1.59 11.38 7.22
N PHE A 37 2.12 12.61 7.15
CA PHE A 37 1.40 13.87 7.40
C PHE A 37 0.81 14.02 8.81
N VAL A 38 1.29 13.23 9.77
CA VAL A 38 0.89 13.36 11.18
C VAL A 38 1.53 14.59 11.80
N THR A 39 0.76 15.33 12.58
CA THR A 39 1.21 16.52 13.33
C THR A 39 1.75 16.17 14.71
N GLY A 40 2.29 17.16 15.40
CA GLY A 40 2.67 17.04 16.81
C GLY A 40 1.44 17.04 17.73
N THR A 41 1.68 16.70 19.00
CA THR A 41 0.62 16.52 20.03
C THR A 41 -0.27 17.75 20.25
N ALA A 42 0.26 18.95 20.02
CA ALA A 42 -0.51 20.18 20.14
C ALA A 42 -1.59 20.34 19.06
N GLN A 43 -1.45 19.64 17.93
CA GLN A 43 -2.36 19.67 16.78
C GLN A 43 -3.21 18.43 16.64
N ASP A 44 -3.07 17.42 17.52
CA ASP A 44 -3.80 16.14 17.41
C ASP A 44 -5.29 16.24 17.76
N ALA A 45 -5.72 17.31 18.44
CA ALA A 45 -7.11 17.47 18.81
C ALA A 45 -7.96 17.93 17.61
N TYR A 46 -9.26 17.62 17.65
CA TYR A 46 -10.22 18.03 16.64
C TYR A 46 -10.18 19.55 16.39
N ASN A 47 -10.10 19.96 15.13
CA ASN A 47 -9.98 21.36 14.67
C ASN A 47 -8.71 22.10 15.18
N LYS A 48 -7.66 21.41 15.56
CA LYS A 48 -6.39 22.00 15.99
C LYS A 48 -5.27 21.88 14.95
N SER A 49 -5.43 21.03 13.94
CA SER A 49 -4.44 20.91 12.86
C SER A 49 -4.48 22.15 11.96
N PHE A 50 -3.29 22.66 11.69
CA PHE A 50 -3.04 23.73 10.69
C PHE A 50 -2.05 23.28 9.61
N ASN A 51 -1.94 21.97 9.41
CA ASN A 51 -1.12 21.42 8.34
C ASN A 51 -1.68 21.81 6.98
N ASP A 52 -0.81 22.34 6.15
CA ASP A 52 -1.12 22.50 4.74
C ASP A 52 -1.26 21.13 4.07
N LEU A 53 -2.25 20.99 3.22
CA LEU A 53 -2.42 19.82 2.38
C LEU A 53 -1.55 20.00 1.12
N PRO A 54 -0.50 19.21 0.91
CA PRO A 54 0.30 19.30 -0.31
C PRO A 54 -0.53 18.83 -1.51
N ILE A 55 -0.76 19.73 -2.48
CA ILE A 55 -1.45 19.41 -3.74
C ILE A 55 -0.44 18.86 -4.74
N PHE A 56 0.74 19.46 -4.83
CA PHE A 56 1.85 19.02 -5.67
C PHE A 56 3.14 18.96 -4.88
N ARG A 57 3.93 17.92 -5.13
CA ARG A 57 5.25 17.75 -4.53
C ARG A 57 6.32 17.52 -5.59
N SER A 58 7.52 18.03 -5.36
CA SER A 58 8.68 17.79 -6.24
C SER A 58 9.02 16.30 -6.40
N ALA A 59 8.67 15.47 -5.41
CA ALA A 59 8.86 14.03 -5.47
C ALA A 59 8.14 13.40 -6.67
N GLU A 60 6.90 13.84 -6.95
CA GLU A 60 6.15 13.39 -8.13
C GLU A 60 6.88 13.77 -9.42
N VAL A 61 7.37 15.01 -9.52
CA VAL A 61 8.09 15.48 -10.72
C VAL A 61 9.34 14.65 -10.98
N TYR A 62 10.14 14.35 -9.94
CA TYR A 62 11.33 13.52 -10.07
C TYR A 62 10.99 12.10 -10.51
N LEU A 63 9.93 11.52 -9.97
CA LEU A 63 9.50 10.17 -10.32
C LEU A 63 8.89 10.12 -11.73
N ASN A 64 8.08 11.11 -12.13
CA ASN A 64 7.56 11.22 -13.48
C ASN A 64 8.70 11.34 -14.51
N PHE A 65 9.72 12.14 -14.24
CA PHE A 65 10.89 12.29 -15.09
C PHE A 65 11.66 10.97 -15.25
N ALA A 66 11.99 10.32 -14.11
CA ALA A 66 12.74 9.06 -14.13
C ALA A 66 11.96 7.96 -14.86
N GLU A 67 10.66 7.82 -14.59
CA GLU A 67 9.81 6.83 -15.23
C GLU A 67 9.71 7.07 -16.75
N ALA A 68 9.42 8.29 -17.18
CA ALA A 68 9.32 8.61 -18.60
C ALA A 68 10.60 8.28 -19.35
N LYS A 69 11.77 8.61 -18.80
CA LYS A 69 13.06 8.28 -19.43
C LYS A 69 13.36 6.79 -19.44
N ALA A 70 12.96 6.05 -18.39
CA ALA A 70 13.14 4.60 -18.32
C ALA A 70 12.27 3.89 -19.37
N GLU A 71 11.01 4.27 -19.50
CA GLU A 71 10.07 3.72 -20.50
C GLU A 71 10.51 4.05 -21.94
N LEU A 72 11.09 5.23 -22.17
CA LEU A 72 11.66 5.61 -23.47
C LEU A 72 13.01 4.96 -23.77
N GLY A 73 13.60 4.23 -22.83
CA GLY A 73 14.93 3.62 -22.99
C GLY A 73 16.09 4.62 -23.03
N THR A 74 15.88 5.85 -22.54
CA THR A 74 16.88 6.94 -22.57
C THR A 74 17.39 7.33 -21.19
N LEU A 75 17.00 6.59 -20.14
CA LEU A 75 17.44 6.86 -18.77
C LEU A 75 18.94 6.62 -18.62
N THR A 76 19.63 7.57 -18.04
CA THR A 76 21.04 7.49 -17.67
C THR A 76 21.23 7.47 -16.16
N GLN A 77 22.44 7.09 -15.69
CA GLN A 77 22.75 7.18 -14.26
C GLN A 77 22.69 8.64 -13.74
N GLU A 78 23.04 9.60 -14.58
CA GLU A 78 22.93 11.03 -14.22
C GLU A 78 21.49 11.46 -14.04
N ASP A 79 20.57 10.96 -14.87
CA ASP A 79 19.14 11.22 -14.70
C ASP A 79 18.62 10.67 -13.37
N ILE A 80 19.09 9.47 -12.96
CA ILE A 80 18.79 8.89 -11.65
C ILE A 80 19.34 9.78 -10.53
N ASN A 81 20.56 10.30 -10.67
CA ASN A 81 21.19 11.18 -9.71
C ASN A 81 20.43 12.50 -9.54
N LEU A 82 19.81 13.00 -10.61
CA LEU A 82 19.00 14.21 -10.62
C LEU A 82 17.58 13.99 -10.08
N SER A 83 17.12 12.76 -9.98
CA SER A 83 15.73 12.41 -9.64
C SER A 83 15.63 11.47 -8.43
N VAL A 84 15.64 10.16 -8.63
CA VAL A 84 15.45 9.14 -7.59
C VAL A 84 16.44 9.30 -6.44
N LYS A 85 17.69 9.62 -6.73
CA LYS A 85 18.73 9.85 -5.71
C LYS A 85 18.32 10.92 -4.72
N ARG A 86 17.69 12.01 -5.15
CA ARG A 86 17.26 13.10 -4.26
C ARG A 86 16.24 12.64 -3.23
N LEU A 87 15.36 11.69 -3.61
CA LEU A 87 14.38 11.10 -2.71
C LEU A 87 15.06 10.16 -1.72
N ARG A 88 15.99 9.33 -2.19
CA ARG A 88 16.76 8.41 -1.37
C ARG A 88 17.71 9.11 -0.40
N ASP A 89 18.40 10.17 -0.83
CA ASP A 89 19.29 10.98 0.02
C ASP A 89 18.54 11.56 1.23
N ARG A 90 17.32 12.05 1.02
CA ARG A 90 16.48 12.61 2.09
C ARG A 90 16.27 11.64 3.27
N VAL A 91 16.29 10.35 2.99
CA VAL A 91 16.05 9.27 3.98
C VAL A 91 17.28 8.42 4.26
N GLY A 92 18.45 8.82 3.78
CA GLY A 92 19.72 8.13 4.02
C GLY A 92 19.84 6.79 3.30
N MET A 93 19.14 6.59 2.19
CA MET A 93 19.23 5.37 1.38
C MET A 93 20.34 5.46 0.34
N SER A 94 20.94 4.30 0.02
CA SER A 94 21.88 4.18 -1.11
C SER A 94 21.22 4.52 -2.43
N ASN A 95 22.01 5.10 -3.35
CA ASN A 95 21.53 5.45 -4.69
C ASN A 95 21.06 4.20 -5.48
N LEU A 96 20.14 4.41 -6.41
CA LEU A 96 19.78 3.42 -7.43
C LEU A 96 20.87 3.39 -8.49
N ILE A 97 21.42 2.22 -8.78
CA ILE A 97 22.42 2.01 -9.82
C ILE A 97 21.74 1.34 -11.01
N LEU A 98 21.75 2.03 -12.14
CA LEU A 98 21.05 1.62 -13.37
C LEU A 98 21.45 0.21 -13.83
N ASP A 99 22.75 -0.02 -13.94
CA ASP A 99 23.28 -1.30 -14.44
C ASP A 99 22.97 -2.44 -13.49
N ASP A 100 23.09 -2.21 -12.19
CA ASP A 100 22.82 -3.24 -11.17
C ASP A 100 21.35 -3.63 -11.14
N ALA A 101 20.45 -2.64 -11.21
CA ALA A 101 19.01 -2.88 -11.25
C ALA A 101 18.63 -3.72 -12.48
N ASN A 102 19.17 -3.39 -13.66
CA ASN A 102 18.85 -4.09 -14.90
C ASN A 102 19.49 -5.49 -14.99
N LYS A 103 20.67 -5.67 -14.39
CA LYS A 103 21.29 -7.02 -14.31
C LYS A 103 20.56 -7.95 -13.34
N ASN A 104 20.00 -7.38 -12.28
CA ASN A 104 19.39 -8.13 -11.18
C ASN A 104 17.99 -7.58 -10.87
N PRO A 105 17.01 -7.73 -11.80
CA PRO A 105 15.64 -7.32 -11.52
C PRO A 105 15.13 -7.99 -10.25
N ASP A 106 14.50 -7.21 -9.37
CA ASP A 106 13.98 -7.73 -8.10
C ASP A 106 12.94 -8.84 -8.34
N PRO A 107 13.16 -10.06 -7.79
CA PRO A 107 12.25 -11.19 -7.99
C PRO A 107 10.84 -10.91 -7.46
N TYR A 108 10.71 -10.25 -6.31
CA TYR A 108 9.41 -9.90 -5.72
C TYR A 108 8.62 -8.94 -6.63
N LEU A 109 9.30 -7.94 -7.22
CA LEU A 109 8.66 -6.99 -8.13
C LEU A 109 8.41 -7.58 -9.53
N SER A 110 9.08 -8.66 -9.86
CA SER A 110 8.92 -9.36 -11.15
C SER A 110 7.87 -10.46 -11.13
N ASP A 111 7.44 -10.85 -9.93
CA ASP A 111 6.54 -11.96 -9.71
C ASP A 111 5.09 -11.60 -10.06
N GLU A 112 4.36 -12.55 -10.63
CA GLU A 112 2.98 -12.37 -11.07
C GLU A 112 2.02 -12.04 -9.92
N LYS A 113 2.30 -12.57 -8.72
CA LYS A 113 1.43 -12.40 -7.55
C LYS A 113 1.77 -11.20 -6.69
N THR A 114 3.03 -10.74 -6.73
CA THR A 114 3.51 -9.73 -5.79
C THR A 114 4.00 -8.45 -6.47
N GLY A 115 4.24 -8.50 -7.78
CA GLY A 115 4.91 -7.42 -8.51
C GLY A 115 4.17 -6.93 -9.75
N TYR A 116 4.95 -6.68 -10.78
CA TYR A 116 4.53 -6.09 -12.05
C TYR A 116 5.00 -6.98 -13.21
N PRO A 117 4.30 -8.08 -13.51
CA PRO A 117 4.72 -9.09 -14.49
C PRO A 117 4.79 -8.55 -15.92
N ASN A 118 4.02 -7.48 -16.22
CA ASN A 118 3.98 -6.90 -17.57
C ASN A 118 5.22 -6.08 -17.93
N VAL A 119 6.10 -5.78 -16.96
CA VAL A 119 7.36 -5.08 -17.23
C VAL A 119 8.37 -6.04 -17.88
N THR A 120 8.81 -5.71 -19.08
CA THR A 120 9.73 -6.53 -19.88
C THR A 120 10.85 -5.69 -20.51
N GLY A 121 11.80 -6.35 -21.19
CA GLY A 121 12.87 -5.68 -21.93
C GLY A 121 14.11 -5.34 -21.09
N ALA A 122 15.05 -4.64 -21.73
CA ALA A 122 16.38 -4.36 -21.17
C ALA A 122 16.35 -3.46 -19.92
N ASN A 123 15.35 -2.60 -19.80
CA ASN A 123 15.18 -1.67 -18.68
C ASN A 123 14.23 -2.21 -17.58
N LYS A 124 13.87 -3.49 -17.63
CA LYS A 124 12.95 -4.10 -16.68
C LYS A 124 13.31 -3.77 -15.22
N GLY A 125 14.55 -3.99 -14.85
CA GLY A 125 14.98 -3.85 -13.46
C GLY A 125 14.83 -2.41 -12.94
N VAL A 126 15.28 -1.42 -13.72
CA VAL A 126 15.19 -0.01 -13.31
C VAL A 126 13.74 0.50 -13.32
N ILE A 127 12.90 0.04 -14.26
CA ILE A 127 11.47 0.37 -14.27
C ILE A 127 10.80 -0.16 -13.00
N LEU A 128 11.06 -1.40 -12.61
CA LEU A 128 10.54 -2.00 -11.38
C LEU A 128 10.96 -1.20 -10.14
N GLU A 129 12.23 -0.80 -10.06
CA GLU A 129 12.73 0.03 -8.95
C GLU A 129 12.06 1.42 -8.91
N ILE A 130 11.86 2.07 -10.04
CA ILE A 130 11.17 3.35 -10.12
C ILE A 130 9.69 3.20 -9.70
N ARG A 131 9.01 2.15 -10.13
CA ARG A 131 7.64 1.84 -9.68
C ARG A 131 7.57 1.58 -8.17
N ARG A 132 8.58 0.91 -7.59
CA ARG A 132 8.73 0.76 -6.14
C ARG A 132 8.88 2.11 -5.45
N GLU A 133 9.82 2.94 -5.90
CA GLU A 133 10.03 4.27 -5.34
C GLU A 133 8.75 5.11 -5.37
N ARG A 134 8.05 5.07 -6.51
CA ARG A 134 6.78 5.77 -6.69
C ARG A 134 5.71 5.28 -5.72
N THR A 135 5.54 3.97 -5.62
CA THR A 135 4.58 3.34 -4.69
C THR A 135 4.83 3.77 -3.25
N ILE A 136 6.09 3.83 -2.86
CA ILE A 136 6.54 4.12 -1.51
C ILE A 136 6.49 5.61 -1.20
N GLU A 137 7.06 6.44 -2.07
CA GLU A 137 7.18 7.88 -1.84
C GLU A 137 5.80 8.58 -1.89
N LEU A 138 4.94 8.15 -2.81
CA LEU A 138 3.61 8.75 -3.00
C LEU A 138 2.48 7.97 -2.29
N ALA A 139 2.82 7.05 -1.37
CA ALA A 139 1.83 6.35 -0.56
C ALA A 139 0.89 7.34 0.15
N MET A 140 -0.42 7.07 0.11
CA MET A 140 -1.48 7.89 0.72
C MET A 140 -1.65 9.29 0.09
N GLU A 141 -1.16 9.50 -1.14
CA GLU A 141 -1.32 10.76 -1.88
C GLU A 141 -2.28 10.65 -3.09
N GLY A 142 -3.02 9.54 -3.21
CA GLY A 142 -4.03 9.35 -4.25
C GLY A 142 -3.52 8.85 -5.61
N PHE A 143 -2.21 8.60 -5.77
CA PHE A 143 -1.62 8.23 -7.06
C PHE A 143 -1.77 6.76 -7.42
N ARG A 144 -1.79 5.86 -6.42
CA ARG A 144 -1.64 4.41 -6.63
C ARG A 144 -2.63 3.82 -7.61
N TYR A 145 -3.91 4.20 -7.51
CA TYR A 145 -4.96 3.70 -8.39
C TYR A 145 -4.63 4.04 -9.86
N TYR A 146 -4.35 5.31 -10.14
CA TYR A 146 -4.03 5.77 -11.51
C TYR A 146 -2.73 5.18 -12.05
N ASP A 147 -1.74 4.95 -11.20
CA ASP A 147 -0.49 4.28 -11.58
C ASP A 147 -0.76 2.85 -12.04
N ILE A 148 -1.55 2.09 -11.29
CA ILE A 148 -1.94 0.72 -11.65
C ILE A 148 -2.72 0.68 -12.96
N MET A 149 -3.66 1.65 -13.16
CA MET A 149 -4.42 1.76 -14.41
C MET A 149 -3.51 2.00 -15.61
N ARG A 150 -2.65 3.02 -15.56
CA ARG A 150 -1.78 3.41 -16.68
C ARG A 150 -0.65 2.40 -16.95
N TRP A 151 -0.21 1.65 -15.94
CA TRP A 151 0.75 0.56 -16.10
C TRP A 151 0.11 -0.73 -16.60
N LYS A 152 -1.21 -0.80 -16.62
CA LYS A 152 -1.98 -2.00 -16.95
C LYS A 152 -1.63 -3.19 -16.04
N GLU A 153 -1.56 -2.92 -14.75
CA GLU A 153 -1.20 -3.89 -13.70
C GLU A 153 -2.37 -4.11 -12.72
N GLY A 154 -3.60 -4.17 -13.25
CA GLY A 154 -4.83 -4.24 -12.45
C GLY A 154 -4.88 -5.43 -11.51
N LYS A 155 -4.30 -6.55 -11.87
CA LYS A 155 -4.18 -7.72 -10.99
C LYS A 155 -3.45 -7.45 -9.66
N THR A 156 -2.71 -6.35 -9.56
CA THR A 156 -2.14 -5.90 -8.29
C THR A 156 -3.22 -5.69 -7.20
N PHE A 157 -4.48 -5.40 -7.59
CA PHE A 157 -5.59 -5.27 -6.64
C PHE A 157 -6.12 -6.60 -6.10
N GLU A 158 -5.71 -7.73 -6.67
CA GLU A 158 -6.01 -9.07 -6.15
C GLU A 158 -5.04 -9.50 -5.05
N GLN A 159 -3.93 -8.77 -4.86
CA GLN A 159 -2.97 -9.07 -3.80
C GLN A 159 -3.61 -8.95 -2.42
N PRO A 160 -3.37 -9.92 -1.53
CA PRO A 160 -3.94 -9.88 -0.20
C PRO A 160 -3.35 -8.71 0.60
N LEU A 161 -4.22 -7.98 1.31
CA LEU A 161 -3.78 -7.02 2.31
C LEU A 161 -3.32 -7.78 3.55
N LEU A 162 -2.01 -7.80 3.79
CA LEU A 162 -1.40 -8.50 4.93
C LEU A 162 -0.92 -7.51 5.98
N GLY A 163 -1.28 -7.79 7.23
CA GLY A 163 -0.90 -7.02 8.40
C GLY A 163 0.25 -7.64 9.18
N LEU A 164 0.25 -7.45 10.50
CA LEU A 164 1.22 -8.04 11.41
C LEU A 164 1.21 -9.56 11.33
N TYR A 165 2.39 -10.18 11.48
CA TYR A 165 2.51 -11.63 11.59
C TYR A 165 2.37 -12.05 13.05
N ILE A 166 1.46 -12.98 13.31
CA ILE A 166 1.19 -13.56 14.62
C ILE A 166 1.50 -15.07 14.53
N PRO A 167 2.53 -15.55 15.24
CA PRO A 167 3.02 -16.93 15.09
C PRO A 167 2.10 -17.99 15.69
N ALA A 168 1.24 -17.64 16.64
CA ALA A 168 0.27 -18.54 17.27
C ALA A 168 -0.83 -17.75 17.99
N LYS A 169 -1.91 -18.41 18.38
CA LYS A 169 -2.85 -17.82 19.35
C LYS A 169 -2.17 -17.59 20.71
N GLY A 170 -2.71 -16.70 21.53
CA GLY A 170 -2.20 -16.41 22.86
C GLY A 170 -1.96 -14.93 23.12
N GLU A 171 -1.14 -14.66 24.11
CA GLU A 171 -0.86 -13.35 24.67
C GLU A 171 0.37 -12.70 24.02
N TYR A 172 0.26 -11.40 23.68
CA TYR A 172 1.33 -10.65 23.03
C TYR A 172 1.51 -9.26 23.65
N ASP A 173 2.76 -8.96 23.95
CA ASP A 173 3.31 -7.63 24.21
C ASP A 173 3.88 -7.10 22.88
N ILE A 174 3.12 -6.25 22.18
CA ILE A 174 3.49 -5.81 20.84
C ILE A 174 4.47 -4.64 20.88
N ASP A 175 4.38 -3.80 21.90
CA ASP A 175 5.26 -2.62 22.02
C ASP A 175 6.53 -2.89 22.84
N GLY A 176 6.61 -4.05 23.53
CA GLY A 176 7.77 -4.48 24.28
C GLY A 176 7.93 -3.75 25.61
N ASP A 177 6.83 -3.30 26.23
CA ASP A 177 6.83 -2.63 27.53
C ASP A 177 6.78 -3.59 28.75
N GLY A 178 6.63 -4.88 28.48
CA GLY A 178 6.54 -5.94 29.48
C GLY A 178 5.11 -6.20 29.95
N THR A 179 4.12 -5.53 29.37
CA THR A 179 2.70 -5.70 29.68
C THR A 179 1.98 -6.22 28.45
N PRO A 180 1.18 -7.30 28.55
CA PRO A 180 0.44 -7.79 27.40
C PRO A 180 -0.56 -6.78 26.86
N ASP A 181 -0.55 -6.57 25.53
CA ASP A 181 -1.47 -5.66 24.85
C ASP A 181 -2.69 -6.37 24.35
N VAL A 182 -2.53 -7.58 23.79
CA VAL A 182 -3.60 -8.33 23.16
C VAL A 182 -3.50 -9.82 23.46
N TYR A 183 -4.64 -10.47 23.58
CA TYR A 183 -4.79 -11.92 23.57
C TYR A 183 -5.62 -12.35 22.37
N PHE A 184 -5.07 -13.25 21.55
CA PHE A 184 -5.81 -13.89 20.45
C PHE A 184 -6.43 -15.20 20.94
N ALA A 185 -7.73 -15.22 21.08
CA ALA A 185 -8.52 -16.32 21.60
C ALA A 185 -9.21 -17.13 20.50
N THR A 186 -9.47 -18.40 20.74
CA THR A 186 -10.40 -19.16 19.91
C THR A 186 -11.85 -18.95 20.38
N LYS A 187 -12.82 -19.19 19.49
CA LYS A 187 -14.24 -19.06 19.82
C LYS A 187 -14.63 -19.92 21.04
N GLY A 188 -15.23 -19.29 22.03
CA GLY A 188 -15.67 -19.94 23.27
C GLY A 188 -14.57 -20.09 24.34
N GLU A 189 -13.35 -19.65 24.06
CA GLU A 189 -12.29 -19.58 25.04
C GLU A 189 -12.50 -18.41 26.00
N THR A 190 -12.26 -18.66 27.29
CA THR A 190 -12.20 -17.60 28.31
C THR A 190 -10.78 -17.54 28.85
N PRO A 191 -9.91 -16.69 28.25
CA PRO A 191 -8.51 -16.68 28.62
C PRO A 191 -8.30 -16.06 30.01
N SER A 192 -7.34 -16.63 30.74
CA SER A 192 -6.78 -15.97 31.92
C SER A 192 -5.62 -15.10 31.46
N THR A 193 -5.88 -13.82 31.22
CA THR A 193 -4.92 -12.88 30.65
C THR A 193 -5.02 -11.53 31.37
N THR A 194 -3.93 -10.76 31.36
CA THR A 194 -3.88 -9.35 31.77
C THR A 194 -3.88 -8.40 30.56
N ALA A 195 -3.95 -8.96 29.35
CA ALA A 195 -3.97 -8.17 28.14
C ALA A 195 -5.16 -7.18 28.11
N LYS A 196 -4.89 -5.99 27.61
CA LYS A 196 -5.87 -4.89 27.51
C LYS A 196 -7.00 -5.20 26.52
N LEU A 197 -6.75 -6.07 25.55
CA LEU A 197 -7.65 -6.41 24.47
C LEU A 197 -7.68 -7.94 24.28
N THR A 198 -8.87 -8.52 24.10
CA THR A 198 -9.03 -9.89 23.65
C THR A 198 -9.76 -9.89 22.31
N LEU A 199 -9.17 -10.52 21.30
CA LEU A 199 -9.74 -10.69 19.97
C LEU A 199 -9.99 -12.16 19.66
N VAL A 200 -11.20 -12.48 19.24
CA VAL A 200 -11.59 -13.85 18.87
C VAL A 200 -11.25 -14.10 17.41
N ILE A 201 -10.42 -15.10 17.17
CA ILE A 201 -10.00 -15.52 15.83
C ILE A 201 -11.24 -15.99 15.04
N ASP A 202 -11.27 -15.65 13.75
CA ASP A 202 -12.39 -15.86 12.80
C ASP A 202 -13.69 -15.10 13.13
N GLN A 203 -13.70 -14.25 14.17
CA GLN A 203 -14.82 -13.38 14.51
C GLN A 203 -14.39 -11.90 14.47
N ASP A 204 -13.40 -11.52 15.28
CA ASP A 204 -12.92 -10.15 15.42
C ASP A 204 -11.70 -9.89 14.52
N ILE A 205 -10.93 -10.94 14.24
CA ILE A 205 -9.70 -10.87 13.46
C ILE A 205 -9.54 -12.13 12.59
N LEU A 206 -8.99 -11.97 11.39
CA LEU A 206 -8.71 -13.06 10.46
C LEU A 206 -7.20 -13.18 10.24
N PHE A 207 -6.68 -14.41 10.29
CA PHE A 207 -5.30 -14.72 9.94
C PHE A 207 -5.19 -15.49 8.62
N SER A 208 -4.05 -15.35 7.93
CA SER A 208 -3.80 -16.04 6.65
C SER A 208 -3.88 -17.56 6.78
N ASP A 209 -3.42 -18.12 7.88
CA ASP A 209 -3.21 -19.56 8.07
C ASP A 209 -4.08 -20.18 9.20
N GLY A 210 -5.34 -19.73 9.31
CA GLY A 210 -6.28 -20.22 10.33
C GLY A 210 -6.10 -19.48 11.65
N ASP A 211 -5.47 -20.11 12.65
CA ASP A 211 -5.29 -19.54 13.99
C ASP A 211 -3.96 -18.77 14.18
N HIS A 212 -3.20 -18.59 13.11
CA HIS A 212 -1.90 -17.89 13.07
C HIS A 212 -1.63 -17.29 11.70
N GLY A 213 -0.45 -16.69 11.52
CA GLY A 213 -0.03 -16.09 10.26
C GLY A 213 -0.18 -14.58 10.23
N TYR A 214 -0.32 -14.02 9.04
CA TYR A 214 -0.53 -12.58 8.88
C TYR A 214 -1.98 -12.20 9.16
N ILE A 215 -2.22 -11.09 9.82
CA ILE A 215 -3.55 -10.47 9.86
C ILE A 215 -3.99 -10.22 8.43
N SER A 216 -5.14 -10.79 8.04
CA SER A 216 -5.65 -10.76 6.66
C SER A 216 -7.12 -10.34 6.63
N PRO A 217 -7.43 -9.04 6.75
CA PRO A 217 -8.80 -8.56 6.95
C PRO A 217 -9.74 -8.89 5.79
N HIS A 218 -9.20 -9.07 4.59
CA HIS A 218 -9.99 -9.39 3.38
C HIS A 218 -9.85 -10.85 2.92
N LYS A 219 -9.34 -11.75 3.79
CA LYS A 219 -9.16 -13.18 3.47
C LYS A 219 -10.42 -13.83 2.86
N ASN A 220 -11.58 -13.52 3.41
CA ASN A 220 -12.86 -14.09 2.98
C ASN A 220 -13.53 -13.32 1.83
N ASN A 221 -12.97 -12.20 1.44
CA ASN A 221 -13.46 -11.36 0.34
C ASN A 221 -12.28 -10.76 -0.43
N PRO A 222 -11.49 -11.59 -1.13
CA PRO A 222 -10.35 -11.13 -1.89
C PRO A 222 -10.78 -10.21 -3.03
N GLY A 223 -9.91 -9.30 -3.42
CA GLY A 223 -10.09 -8.50 -4.62
C GLY A 223 -10.21 -9.38 -5.86
N ILE A 224 -11.02 -8.95 -6.81
CA ILE A 224 -11.18 -9.59 -8.12
C ILE A 224 -10.97 -8.50 -9.17
N TRP A 225 -10.19 -8.82 -10.19
CA TRP A 225 -9.89 -7.91 -11.29
C TRP A 225 -10.19 -8.57 -12.64
N ASP A 226 -11.04 -7.93 -13.43
CA ASP A 226 -11.30 -8.34 -14.82
C ASP A 226 -10.48 -7.47 -15.80
N GLU A 227 -9.45 -8.08 -16.39
CA GLU A 227 -8.53 -7.44 -17.34
C GLU A 227 -9.23 -6.85 -18.58
N THR A 228 -10.42 -7.31 -18.90
CA THR A 228 -11.18 -6.85 -20.06
C THR A 228 -12.12 -5.69 -19.76
N ARG A 229 -12.42 -5.46 -18.48
CA ARG A 229 -13.44 -4.53 -18.03
C ARG A 229 -12.91 -3.42 -17.12
N ASP A 230 -12.14 -3.76 -16.09
CA ASP A 230 -11.95 -2.92 -14.92
C ASP A 230 -10.98 -1.74 -15.12
N TYR A 231 -10.31 -1.67 -16.27
CA TYR A 231 -9.56 -0.47 -16.67
C TYR A 231 -10.45 0.70 -17.11
N PHE A 232 -11.74 0.46 -17.31
CA PHE A 232 -12.69 1.50 -17.70
C PHE A 232 -13.82 1.60 -16.67
N TYR A 233 -14.24 2.82 -16.36
CA TYR A 233 -15.45 3.03 -15.59
C TYR A 233 -16.70 2.74 -16.44
N PRO A 234 -17.79 2.24 -15.85
CA PRO A 234 -19.06 2.17 -16.55
C PRO A 234 -19.54 3.60 -16.87
N ILE A 235 -20.10 3.79 -18.06
CA ILE A 235 -20.78 5.04 -18.41
C ILE A 235 -22.12 5.04 -17.69
N PRO A 236 -22.49 6.13 -16.97
CA PRO A 236 -23.75 6.20 -16.23
C PRO A 236 -24.97 5.91 -17.09
N THR A 237 -25.91 5.15 -16.54
CA THR A 237 -27.15 4.75 -17.23
C THR A 237 -27.95 5.93 -17.72
N ASP A 238 -28.04 7.00 -16.92
CA ASP A 238 -28.78 8.21 -17.25
C ASP A 238 -28.21 8.91 -18.48
N ASP A 239 -26.87 9.03 -18.58
CA ASP A 239 -26.19 9.64 -19.72
C ASP A 239 -26.45 8.84 -21.01
N ARG A 240 -26.45 7.51 -20.92
CA ARG A 240 -26.77 6.64 -22.05
C ARG A 240 -28.22 6.76 -22.49
N SER A 241 -29.14 6.80 -21.53
CA SER A 241 -30.58 6.96 -21.79
C SER A 241 -30.88 8.27 -22.48
N LEU A 242 -30.26 9.37 -22.05
CA LEU A 242 -30.43 10.70 -22.67
C LEU A 242 -30.01 10.74 -24.16
N THR A 243 -29.06 9.90 -24.55
CA THR A 243 -28.58 9.82 -25.93
C THR A 243 -29.37 8.83 -26.79
N GLY A 244 -30.39 8.16 -26.22
CA GLY A 244 -31.18 7.15 -26.95
C GLY A 244 -30.34 5.98 -27.47
N GLY A 245 -29.25 5.64 -26.77
CA GLY A 245 -28.35 4.56 -27.16
C GLY A 245 -27.19 4.95 -28.07
N ALA A 246 -27.08 6.22 -28.46
CA ALA A 246 -25.95 6.70 -29.28
C ALA A 246 -24.62 6.59 -28.51
N LEU A 247 -24.65 6.75 -27.16
CA LEU A 247 -23.51 6.49 -26.29
C LEU A 247 -23.54 5.02 -25.85
N THR A 248 -22.61 4.22 -26.37
CA THR A 248 -22.48 2.80 -26.02
C THR A 248 -21.73 2.62 -24.73
N GLN A 249 -21.97 1.50 -24.03
CA GLN A 249 -21.26 1.17 -22.79
C GLN A 249 -19.81 0.74 -23.05
N ASN A 250 -18.94 0.97 -22.09
CA ASN A 250 -17.57 0.47 -22.13
C ASN A 250 -17.54 -1.07 -22.12
N PRO A 251 -16.51 -1.68 -22.74
CA PRO A 251 -16.38 -3.14 -22.81
C PRO A 251 -16.54 -3.82 -21.44
N GLY A 252 -17.25 -4.94 -21.42
CA GLY A 252 -17.44 -5.76 -20.22
C GLY A 252 -18.49 -5.25 -19.22
N TRP A 253 -18.97 -4.02 -19.38
CA TRP A 253 -20.03 -3.44 -18.55
C TRP A 253 -21.40 -3.62 -19.21
N ASN A 254 -22.38 -4.03 -18.41
CA ASN A 254 -23.77 -4.16 -18.83
C ASN A 254 -24.68 -3.50 -17.78
N ASP A 255 -25.42 -2.49 -18.17
CA ASP A 255 -26.36 -1.78 -17.30
C ASP A 255 -27.83 -2.21 -17.50
N GLY A 256 -28.07 -3.26 -18.29
CA GLY A 256 -29.40 -3.79 -18.56
C GLY A 256 -30.26 -2.95 -19.50
N LEU A 257 -29.70 -1.92 -20.11
CA LEU A 257 -30.41 -1.12 -21.13
C LEU A 257 -30.42 -1.86 -22.48
N ASN A 258 -31.60 -2.00 -23.05
CA ASN A 258 -31.82 -2.51 -24.40
C ASN A 258 -32.27 -1.34 -25.28
N PHE A 259 -31.38 -0.82 -26.10
CA PHE A 259 -31.70 0.18 -27.10
C PHE A 259 -31.91 -0.47 -28.46
#